data_180df5de22128f5eef61a211de461dd8
#
_entry.id   180df5de22128f5eef61a211de461dd8
#
_cell.length_a   1.000
_cell.length_b   1.000
_cell.length_c   1.000
_cell.angle_alpha   90.00
_cell.angle_beta   90.00
_cell.angle_gamma   90.00
#
_symmetry.space_group_name_H-M   'P 1'
#
loop_
_entity.id
_entity.type
_entity.pdbx_description
1 polymer ?
#
loop_
_entity_poly.entity_id
_entity_poly.type
_entity_poly.pdbx_seq_one_letter_code
_entity_poly.pdbx_strand_id
1 'polypeptide(L)'
;MSGAPVGPVHEQRVSSYWLDEEGIIRGVAKAGADYGLEDAKDGIRAHRALSGGKQRALIVDISALRSMSREARAYYGAPEHADLFFAVAILVKSPLGRAVGNFFIGLNKPPMPTRLFTVEAEAEAWVRSFGKLP
;
A
#
# COMPACT_ATOMS: atom_id res chain seq x y z
N MET A 1 11.79 4.57 16.09
CA MET A 1 11.97 3.46 15.15
C MET A 1 11.31 3.82 13.84
N SER A 2 12.02 3.66 12.74
CA SER A 2 11.49 3.99 11.41
C SER A 2 10.23 3.17 11.10
N GLY A 3 9.20 3.83 10.59
CA GLY A 3 7.96 3.18 10.21
C GLY A 3 6.95 2.97 11.32
N ALA A 4 7.28 3.30 12.56
CA ALA A 4 6.36 3.13 13.69
C ALA A 4 5.17 4.10 13.62
N PRO A 5 3.99 3.71 14.12
CA PRO A 5 2.81 4.58 14.11
C PRO A 5 3.00 5.84 14.97
N VAL A 6 2.49 6.98 14.47
CA VAL A 6 2.42 8.22 15.25
C VAL A 6 1.00 8.51 15.76
N GLY A 7 0.05 7.63 15.43
CA GLY A 7 -1.34 7.77 15.82
C GLY A 7 -2.03 6.41 15.79
N PRO A 8 -3.36 6.38 15.66
CA PRO A 8 -4.09 5.13 15.68
C PRO A 8 -3.73 4.23 14.51
N VAL A 9 -3.75 2.91 14.77
CA VAL A 9 -3.62 1.88 13.74
C VAL A 9 -5.03 1.48 13.31
N HIS A 10 -5.28 1.52 12.01
CA HIS A 10 -6.55 1.08 11.44
C HIS A 10 -6.48 -0.42 11.21
N GLU A 11 -7.05 -1.19 12.14
CA GLU A 11 -7.15 -2.64 12.04
C GLU A 11 -8.34 -3.01 11.19
N GLN A 12 -8.11 -3.79 10.12
CA GLN A 12 -9.16 -4.26 9.22
C GLN A 12 -9.10 -5.77 9.09
N ARG A 13 -10.06 -6.36 8.38
CA ARG A 13 -10.14 -7.81 8.24
C ARG A 13 -8.88 -8.43 7.66
N VAL A 14 -8.30 -7.81 6.63
CA VAL A 14 -7.16 -8.37 5.88
C VAL A 14 -5.86 -7.60 6.06
N SER A 15 -5.88 -6.44 6.72
CA SER A 15 -4.70 -5.57 6.79
C SER A 15 -4.74 -4.62 7.97
N SER A 16 -3.58 -4.05 8.28
CA SER A 16 -3.44 -2.97 9.25
C SER A 16 -2.76 -1.79 8.55
N TYR A 17 -3.22 -0.56 8.82
CA TYR A 17 -2.67 0.66 8.22
C TYR A 17 -2.42 1.71 9.29
N TRP A 18 -1.36 2.49 9.13
CA TRP A 18 -1.03 3.60 10.03
C TRP A 18 -0.20 4.65 9.31
N LEU A 19 -0.12 5.84 9.90
CA LEU A 19 0.75 6.92 9.45
C LEU A 19 2.03 6.89 10.30
N ASP A 20 3.19 6.95 9.67
CA ASP A 20 4.46 6.99 10.40
C ASP A 20 4.92 8.44 10.63
N GLU A 21 6.06 8.59 11.32
CA GLU A 21 6.62 9.89 11.70
C GLU A 21 7.08 10.72 10.50
N GLU A 22 7.35 10.09 9.36
CA GLU A 22 7.75 10.78 8.13
C GLU A 22 6.56 11.21 7.28
N GLY A 23 5.33 10.89 7.71
CA GLY A 23 4.15 11.15 6.92
C GLY A 23 3.89 10.14 5.82
N ILE A 24 4.50 8.95 5.92
CA ILE A 24 4.27 7.83 5.01
C ILE A 24 3.14 6.97 5.57
N ILE A 25 2.19 6.59 4.73
CA ILE A 25 1.18 5.61 5.11
C ILE A 25 1.82 4.23 5.00
N ARG A 26 1.74 3.44 6.07
CA ARG A 26 2.25 2.07 6.14
C ARG A 26 1.08 1.10 6.16
N GLY A 27 1.27 -0.05 5.52
CA GLY A 27 0.29 -1.12 5.54
C GLY A 27 0.95 -2.48 5.60
N VAL A 28 0.27 -3.43 6.26
CA VAL A 28 0.73 -4.81 6.35
C VAL A 28 -0.46 -5.73 6.12
N ALA A 29 -0.35 -6.65 5.16
CA ALA A 29 -1.34 -7.69 4.94
C ALA A 29 -1.24 -8.74 6.04
N LYS A 30 -2.39 -9.16 6.56
CA LYS A 30 -2.46 -10.22 7.56
C LYS A 30 -2.16 -11.58 6.94
N ALA A 31 -1.62 -12.49 7.74
CA ALA A 31 -1.25 -13.83 7.28
C ALA A 31 -2.46 -14.56 6.69
N GLY A 32 -2.28 -15.11 5.48
CA GLY A 32 -3.33 -15.85 4.79
C GLY A 32 -4.49 -15.02 4.28
N ALA A 33 -4.34 -13.70 4.21
CA ALA A 33 -5.43 -12.80 3.83
C ALA A 33 -5.85 -13.00 2.37
N ASP A 34 -7.16 -13.05 2.15
CA ASP A 34 -7.77 -13.05 0.83
C ASP A 34 -8.49 -11.70 0.65
N TYR A 35 -7.94 -10.85 -0.21
CA TYR A 35 -8.51 -9.52 -0.46
C TYR A 35 -9.64 -9.61 -1.47
N GLY A 36 -10.83 -9.19 -1.07
CA GLY A 36 -11.94 -8.97 -1.98
C GLY A 36 -12.19 -7.48 -2.20
N LEU A 37 -13.21 -7.18 -3.01
CA LEU A 37 -13.55 -5.79 -3.33
C LEU A 37 -13.85 -4.94 -2.09
N GLU A 38 -14.62 -5.48 -1.14
CA GLU A 38 -14.96 -4.73 0.07
C GLU A 38 -13.73 -4.44 0.93
N ASP A 39 -12.76 -5.35 0.95
CA ASP A 39 -11.50 -5.13 1.64
C ASP A 39 -10.71 -4.01 0.99
N ALA A 40 -10.71 -3.94 -0.34
CA ALA A 40 -10.05 -2.86 -1.07
C ALA A 40 -10.71 -1.51 -0.77
N LYS A 41 -12.04 -1.47 -0.73
CA LYS A 41 -12.77 -0.26 -0.36
C LYS A 41 -12.44 0.19 1.06
N ASP A 42 -12.40 -0.75 2.01
CA ASP A 42 -12.00 -0.46 3.39
C ASP A 42 -10.57 0.09 3.45
N GLY A 43 -9.66 -0.49 2.67
CA GLY A 43 -8.27 -0.02 2.58
C GLY A 43 -8.18 1.42 2.09
N ILE A 44 -8.89 1.75 1.02
CA ILE A 44 -8.89 3.11 0.48
C ILE A 44 -9.49 4.09 1.49
N ARG A 45 -10.56 3.71 2.20
CA ARG A 45 -11.13 4.56 3.26
C ARG A 45 -10.10 4.85 4.35
N ALA A 46 -9.34 3.83 4.77
CA ALA A 46 -8.28 4.00 5.77
C ALA A 46 -7.18 4.94 5.25
N HIS A 47 -6.76 4.76 4.00
CA HIS A 47 -5.76 5.63 3.38
C HIS A 47 -6.22 7.08 3.35
N ARG A 48 -7.47 7.34 2.97
CA ARG A 48 -8.01 8.70 2.94
C ARG A 48 -8.08 9.31 4.35
N ALA A 49 -8.50 8.54 5.33
CA ALA A 49 -8.53 9.00 6.72
C ALA A 49 -7.13 9.36 7.21
N LEU A 50 -6.14 8.54 6.91
CA LEU A 50 -4.76 8.75 7.33
C LEU A 50 -4.08 9.89 6.55
N SER A 51 -4.52 10.18 5.35
CA SER A 51 -3.89 11.18 4.48
C SER A 51 -4.02 12.60 5.02
N GLY A 52 -5.09 12.91 5.74
CA GLY A 52 -5.34 14.25 6.23
C GLY A 52 -5.49 15.28 5.12
N GLY A 53 -6.00 14.86 3.96
CA GLY A 53 -6.17 15.73 2.80
C GLY A 53 -4.90 16.00 2.00
N LYS A 54 -3.79 15.33 2.34
CA LYS A 54 -2.51 15.49 1.64
C LYS A 54 -2.24 14.28 0.77
N GLN A 55 -1.58 14.47 -0.36
CA GLN A 55 -1.04 13.37 -1.15
C GLN A 55 0.18 12.80 -0.43
N ARG A 56 0.20 11.48 -0.18
CA ARG A 56 1.26 10.85 0.60
C ARG A 56 1.92 9.71 -0.16
N ALA A 57 3.01 9.17 0.37
CA ALA A 57 3.57 7.90 -0.07
C ALA A 57 2.91 6.77 0.71
N LEU A 58 2.82 5.60 0.07
CA LEU A 58 2.38 4.36 0.70
C LEU A 58 3.50 3.33 0.61
N ILE A 59 3.80 2.67 1.72
CA ILE A 59 4.64 1.46 1.73
C ILE A 59 3.77 0.36 2.32
N VAL A 60 3.47 -0.65 1.54
CA VAL A 60 2.60 -1.76 1.96
C VAL A 60 3.32 -3.09 1.80
N ASP A 61 3.32 -3.90 2.85
CA ASP A 61 3.89 -5.24 2.86
C ASP A 61 2.79 -6.26 2.60
N ILE A 62 2.83 -6.89 1.42
CA ILE A 62 1.85 -7.91 1.03
C ILE A 62 2.44 -9.33 1.08
N SER A 63 3.57 -9.50 1.76
CA SER A 63 4.27 -10.79 1.79
C SER A 63 3.42 -11.92 2.37
N ALA A 64 2.56 -11.62 3.31
CA ALA A 64 1.75 -12.63 4.02
C ALA A 64 0.38 -12.89 3.39
N LEU A 65 -0.05 -12.13 2.38
CA LEU A 65 -1.35 -12.34 1.76
C LEU A 65 -1.39 -13.68 1.00
N ARG A 66 -2.58 -14.24 0.87
CA ARG A 66 -2.81 -15.45 0.09
C ARG A 66 -3.34 -15.15 -1.30
N SER A 67 -4.27 -14.21 -1.42
CA SER A 67 -4.85 -13.86 -2.73
C SER A 67 -5.41 -12.43 -2.73
N MET A 68 -5.62 -11.93 -3.94
CA MET A 68 -6.30 -10.66 -4.16
C MET A 68 -7.17 -10.82 -5.41
N SER A 69 -8.46 -10.59 -5.27
CA SER A 69 -9.40 -10.75 -6.38
C SER A 69 -9.13 -9.74 -7.48
N ARG A 70 -9.63 -10.06 -8.69
CA ARG A 70 -9.54 -9.14 -9.83
C ARG A 70 -10.21 -7.80 -9.49
N GLU A 71 -11.37 -7.84 -8.85
CA GLU A 71 -12.13 -6.65 -8.48
C GLU A 71 -11.35 -5.77 -7.49
N ALA A 72 -10.69 -6.39 -6.51
CA ALA A 72 -9.85 -5.67 -5.56
C ALA A 72 -8.68 -4.99 -6.27
N ARG A 73 -7.98 -5.71 -7.15
CA ARG A 73 -6.86 -5.15 -7.91
C ARG A 73 -7.32 -3.98 -8.78
N ALA A 74 -8.44 -4.13 -9.47
CA ALA A 74 -8.99 -3.08 -10.32
C ALA A 74 -9.35 -1.84 -9.50
N TYR A 75 -9.91 -2.03 -8.32
CA TYR A 75 -10.30 -0.92 -7.45
C TYR A 75 -9.08 -0.13 -6.98
N TYR A 76 -8.03 -0.81 -6.53
CA TYR A 76 -6.80 -0.14 -6.10
C TYR A 76 -6.15 0.66 -7.23
N GLY A 77 -6.19 0.14 -8.45
CA GLY A 77 -5.59 0.78 -9.63
C GLY A 77 -6.49 1.80 -10.32
N ALA A 78 -7.69 2.06 -9.79
CA ALA A 78 -8.65 2.93 -10.46
C ALA A 78 -8.16 4.39 -10.50
N PRO A 79 -8.40 5.12 -11.61
CA PRO A 79 -7.99 6.51 -11.74
C PRO A 79 -8.55 7.44 -10.68
N GLU A 80 -9.69 7.10 -10.09
CA GLU A 80 -10.32 7.91 -9.02
C GLU A 80 -9.44 8.01 -7.77
N HIS A 81 -8.43 7.13 -7.63
CA HIS A 81 -7.50 7.14 -6.49
C HIS A 81 -6.15 7.78 -6.82
N ALA A 82 -6.01 8.36 -8.02
CA ALA A 82 -4.74 8.91 -8.49
C ALA A 82 -4.20 10.04 -7.60
N ASP A 83 -5.09 10.75 -6.91
CA ASP A 83 -4.74 11.88 -6.04
C ASP A 83 -4.28 11.45 -4.64
N LEU A 84 -4.44 10.18 -4.30
CA LEU A 84 -4.21 9.69 -2.94
C LEU A 84 -2.72 9.54 -2.62
N PHE A 85 -1.95 9.03 -3.58
CA PHE A 85 -0.53 8.76 -3.39
C PHE A 85 0.32 9.38 -4.49
N PHE A 86 1.51 9.89 -4.12
CA PHE A 86 2.51 10.29 -5.13
C PHE A 86 3.46 9.12 -5.46
N ALA A 87 3.52 8.09 -4.61
CA ALA A 87 4.32 6.90 -4.83
C ALA A 87 3.79 5.75 -3.98
N VAL A 88 3.80 4.54 -4.54
CA VAL A 88 3.39 3.32 -3.84
C VAL A 88 4.53 2.30 -3.95
N ALA A 89 5.13 1.95 -2.81
CA ALA A 89 6.13 0.89 -2.72
C ALA A 89 5.46 -0.36 -2.15
N ILE A 90 5.59 -1.48 -2.86
CA ILE A 90 5.01 -2.75 -2.46
C ILE A 90 6.13 -3.70 -2.04
N LEU A 91 6.12 -4.11 -0.77
CA LEU A 91 7.08 -5.09 -0.26
C LEU A 91 6.56 -6.49 -0.52
N VAL A 92 7.39 -7.31 -1.19
CA VAL A 92 7.02 -8.66 -1.61
C VAL A 92 8.16 -9.64 -1.25
N LYS A 93 8.10 -10.18 -0.04
CA LYS A 93 9.12 -11.10 0.47
C LYS A 93 8.78 -12.57 0.23
N SER A 94 7.61 -12.86 -0.38
CA SER A 94 7.17 -14.20 -0.69
C SER A 94 6.95 -14.38 -2.20
N PRO A 95 7.10 -15.60 -2.73
CA PRO A 95 6.81 -15.86 -4.16
C PRO A 95 5.37 -15.50 -4.53
N LEU A 96 4.41 -15.82 -3.66
CA LEU A 96 2.99 -15.52 -3.91
C LEU A 96 2.72 -14.01 -3.90
N GLY A 97 3.26 -13.29 -2.92
CA GLY A 97 3.15 -11.84 -2.86
C GLY A 97 3.74 -11.17 -4.09
N ARG A 98 4.89 -11.67 -4.55
CA ARG A 98 5.54 -11.17 -5.77
C ARG A 98 4.65 -11.38 -6.99
N ALA A 99 4.03 -12.55 -7.11
CA ALA A 99 3.13 -12.84 -8.23
C ALA A 99 1.93 -11.88 -8.23
N VAL A 100 1.29 -11.66 -7.08
CA VAL A 100 0.16 -10.74 -6.95
C VAL A 100 0.60 -9.32 -7.30
N GLY A 101 1.74 -8.87 -6.78
CA GLY A 101 2.27 -7.54 -7.04
C GLY A 101 2.58 -7.31 -8.52
N ASN A 102 3.21 -8.27 -9.18
CA ASN A 102 3.50 -8.20 -10.61
C ASN A 102 2.23 -8.14 -11.44
N PHE A 103 1.23 -8.94 -11.08
CA PHE A 103 -0.08 -8.91 -11.73
C PHE A 103 -0.73 -7.54 -11.59
N PHE A 104 -0.70 -6.98 -10.39
CA PHE A 104 -1.30 -5.67 -10.14
C PHE A 104 -0.66 -4.60 -11.03
N ILE A 105 0.67 -4.51 -11.03
CA ILE A 105 1.38 -3.50 -11.84
C ILE A 105 1.18 -3.73 -13.33
N GLY A 106 1.29 -4.99 -13.78
CA GLY A 106 1.23 -5.33 -15.20
C GLY A 106 -0.14 -5.17 -15.81
N LEU A 107 -1.20 -5.59 -15.12
CA LEU A 107 -2.56 -5.60 -15.67
C LEU A 107 -3.36 -4.33 -15.35
N ASN A 108 -3.20 -3.78 -14.16
CA ASN A 108 -4.01 -2.65 -13.72
C ASN A 108 -3.36 -1.30 -14.00
N LYS A 109 -2.05 -1.26 -14.21
CA LYS A 109 -1.29 -0.04 -14.53
C LYS A 109 -1.70 1.13 -13.65
N PRO A 110 -1.35 1.08 -12.35
CA PRO A 110 -1.77 2.11 -11.39
C PRO A 110 -1.45 3.53 -11.88
N PRO A 111 -2.30 4.51 -11.59
CA PRO A 111 -2.13 5.88 -12.09
C PRO A 111 -1.00 6.66 -11.41
N MET A 112 -0.39 6.12 -10.34
CA MET A 112 0.74 6.72 -9.65
C MET A 112 1.97 5.82 -9.78
N PRO A 113 3.19 6.36 -9.62
CA PRO A 113 4.41 5.54 -9.59
C PRO A 113 4.28 4.42 -8.56
N THR A 114 4.43 3.16 -9.02
CA THR A 114 4.27 1.97 -8.18
C THR A 114 5.41 1.01 -8.49
N ARG A 115 6.07 0.51 -7.44
CA ARG A 115 7.24 -0.35 -7.61
C ARG A 115 7.29 -1.42 -6.54
N LEU A 116 7.79 -2.61 -6.93
CA LEU A 116 8.01 -3.72 -5.99
C LEU A 116 9.39 -3.66 -5.38
N PHE A 117 9.47 -4.05 -4.11
CA PHE A 117 10.73 -4.14 -3.37
C PHE A 117 10.74 -5.41 -2.53
N THR A 118 11.93 -5.95 -2.28
CA THR A 118 12.14 -7.06 -1.35
C THR A 118 12.80 -6.59 -0.05
N VAL A 119 13.34 -5.37 -0.05
CA VAL A 119 14.05 -4.79 1.10
C VAL A 119 13.36 -3.49 1.49
N GLU A 120 12.92 -3.41 2.75
CA GLU A 120 12.18 -2.26 3.25
C GLU A 120 12.98 -0.95 3.15
N ALA A 121 14.27 -0.98 3.48
CA ALA A 121 15.12 0.20 3.41
C ALA A 121 15.20 0.78 1.99
N GLU A 122 15.18 -0.09 0.98
CA GLU A 122 15.17 0.36 -0.42
C GLU A 122 13.84 1.00 -0.80
N ALA A 123 12.73 0.47 -0.30
CA ALA A 123 11.41 1.06 -0.50
C ALA A 123 11.36 2.45 0.13
N GLU A 124 11.86 2.59 1.34
CA GLU A 124 11.92 3.87 2.05
C GLU A 124 12.78 4.89 1.29
N ALA A 125 13.96 4.48 0.83
CA ALA A 125 14.84 5.35 0.04
C ALA A 125 14.15 5.82 -1.24
N TRP A 126 13.44 4.93 -1.90
CA TRP A 126 12.75 5.25 -3.14
C TRP A 126 11.64 6.28 -2.93
N VAL A 127 10.79 6.12 -1.91
CA VAL A 127 9.72 7.10 -1.66
C VAL A 127 10.28 8.44 -1.23
N ARG A 128 11.39 8.46 -0.47
CA ARG A 128 12.07 9.69 -0.08
C ARG A 128 12.66 10.43 -1.28
N SER A 129 13.07 9.69 -2.31
CA SER A 129 13.71 10.27 -3.50
C SER A 129 12.78 11.19 -4.29
N PHE A 130 11.47 11.11 -4.09
CA PHE A 130 10.51 12.01 -4.74
C PHE A 130 10.55 13.44 -4.19
N GLY A 131 11.13 13.64 -3.00
CA GLY A 131 11.23 14.97 -2.40
C GLY A 131 9.89 15.57 -2.00
N LYS A 132 8.87 14.74 -1.75
CA LYS A 132 7.50 15.18 -1.46
C LYS A 132 7.01 14.84 -0.05
N LEU A 133 7.84 14.24 0.78
CA LEU A 133 7.48 13.99 2.17
C LEU A 133 7.41 15.31 2.93
N PRO A 134 6.45 15.44 3.89
CA PRO A 134 6.31 16.66 4.68
C PRO A 134 7.53 16.98 5.53
#